data_9bdc31f11df7e161d2d9e83c916aa953
#
_entry.id   9bdc31f11df7e161d2d9e83c916aa953
#
_cell.length_a   1.000
_cell.length_b   1.000
_cell.length_c   1.000
_cell.angle_alpha   90.00
_cell.angle_beta   90.00
_cell.angle_gamma   90.00
#
_symmetry.space_group_name_H-M   'P 1'
#
loop_
_entity.id
_entity.type
_entity.pdbx_description
1 polymer ?
#
loop_
_entity_poly.entity_id
_entity_poly.type
_entity_poly.pdbx_seq_one_letter_code
_entity_poly.pdbx_strand_id
1 'polypeptide(L)'
;MEVLSGIRGVLDLLHLRRSVVNLNTAKGGYNEEKWVANFLRDEVYVNQDKKSKVDIKNNSYNFQVKKSKKGQFQQVSRGTVDNFINDLPELEPIKDLLKERCEEKKEFKPELLETLNQHKKQVIKHALLGHGEKPDILCVTEWGKKNNKREKITFFTMDDIIESLMQYEFKIRDSKTVVELGPSFTFQRKGGDGGRQSANDIQFKIIPSLLEVKDHVVIPLEH
;
A
#
# COMPACT_ATOMS: atom_id res chain seq x y z
N MET A 1 21.65 -12.16 8.12
CA MET A 1 21.09 -12.58 9.42
C MET A 1 20.20 -11.53 10.10
N GLU A 2 20.15 -10.30 9.62
CA GLU A 2 19.32 -9.21 10.21
C GLU A 2 17.84 -9.23 9.79
N VAL A 3 17.50 -9.82 8.64
CA VAL A 3 16.11 -9.86 8.13
C VAL A 3 15.16 -10.70 9.00
N LEU A 4 15.69 -11.74 9.67
CA LEU A 4 14.90 -12.57 10.58
C LEU A 4 14.56 -11.86 11.91
N SER A 5 15.20 -10.74 12.23
CA SER A 5 14.94 -10.00 13.47
C SER A 5 13.63 -9.19 13.40
N GLY A 6 13.27 -8.64 12.23
CA GLY A 6 12.06 -7.83 12.05
C GLY A 6 10.77 -8.64 12.23
N ILE A 7 10.69 -9.82 11.58
CA ILE A 7 9.50 -10.69 11.71
C ILE A 7 9.45 -11.36 13.08
N ARG A 8 10.59 -11.74 13.66
CA ARG A 8 10.63 -12.21 15.06
C ARG A 8 10.12 -11.15 16.02
N GLY A 9 10.48 -9.88 15.85
CA GLY A 9 9.94 -8.79 16.67
C GLY A 9 8.42 -8.66 16.56
N VAL A 10 7.85 -8.82 15.36
CA VAL A 10 6.38 -8.86 15.17
C VAL A 10 5.77 -10.12 15.80
N LEU A 11 6.44 -11.27 15.68
CA LEU A 11 6.00 -12.52 16.32
C LEU A 11 6.08 -12.44 17.84
N ASP A 12 7.11 -11.81 18.40
CA ASP A 12 7.26 -11.60 19.83
C ASP A 12 6.18 -10.67 20.39
N LEU A 13 5.80 -9.63 19.64
CA LEU A 13 4.63 -8.79 19.93
C LEU A 13 3.31 -9.58 19.93
N LEU A 14 3.21 -10.61 19.09
CA LEU A 14 2.01 -11.42 18.89
C LEU A 14 1.94 -12.65 19.82
N HIS A 15 3.07 -13.15 20.30
CA HIS A 15 3.11 -14.29 21.26
C HIS A 15 2.52 -13.93 22.63
N LEU A 16 2.41 -12.67 22.95
CA LEU A 16 1.99 -12.26 24.29
C LEU A 16 0.47 -12.37 24.55
N ARG A 17 -0.41 -12.60 23.55
CA ARG A 17 -1.86 -12.68 23.89
C ARG A 17 -2.79 -13.40 22.89
N ARG A 18 -3.26 -14.55 23.32
CA ARG A 18 -4.57 -15.11 22.96
C ARG A 18 -5.65 -14.55 23.92
N SER A 19 -6.31 -13.48 23.60
CA SER A 19 -7.58 -13.15 24.24
C SER A 19 -8.45 -12.35 23.27
N VAL A 20 -9.66 -12.85 23.07
CA VAL A 20 -10.73 -12.31 22.23
C VAL A 20 -11.09 -10.91 22.69
N VAL A 21 -10.99 -9.93 21.79
CA VAL A 21 -11.55 -8.60 22.02
C VAL A 21 -12.78 -8.42 21.17
N ASN A 22 -13.94 -8.43 21.82
CA ASN A 22 -15.20 -7.98 21.23
C ASN A 22 -15.16 -6.46 21.06
N LEU A 23 -14.86 -5.98 19.85
CA LEU A 23 -14.92 -4.56 19.51
C LEU A 23 -16.05 -4.32 18.52
N ASN A 24 -17.06 -3.64 18.98
CA ASN A 24 -18.21 -3.22 18.18
C ASN A 24 -17.81 -2.37 16.98
N THR A 25 -18.43 -2.64 15.87
CA THR A 25 -18.24 -2.05 14.53
C THR A 25 -18.40 -0.53 14.53
N ALA A 26 -17.39 0.15 14.04
CA ALA A 26 -17.45 1.57 13.75
C ALA A 26 -17.09 1.88 12.28
N LYS A 27 -17.66 2.95 11.73
CA LYS A 27 -17.62 3.32 10.31
C LYS A 27 -16.31 4.08 9.93
N GLY A 28 -15.63 3.64 8.83
CA GLY A 28 -14.53 4.39 8.16
C GLY A 28 -13.10 3.90 8.45
N GLY A 29 -12.11 4.40 7.69
CA GLY A 29 -10.68 4.01 7.80
C GLY A 29 -10.09 4.27 9.18
N TYR A 30 -10.40 5.41 9.80
CA TYR A 30 -9.99 5.78 11.15
C TYR A 30 -10.39 4.76 12.24
N ASN A 31 -11.45 4.01 11.99
CA ASN A 31 -11.91 2.95 12.90
C ASN A 31 -11.11 1.66 12.73
N GLU A 32 -10.56 1.43 11.54
CA GLU A 32 -9.70 0.28 11.30
C GLU A 32 -8.35 0.46 11.99
N GLU A 33 -7.77 1.64 11.91
CA GLU A 33 -6.53 2.01 12.59
C GLU A 33 -6.66 1.86 14.12
N LYS A 34 -7.75 2.38 14.70
CA LYS A 34 -8.05 2.19 16.13
C LYS A 34 -8.22 0.73 16.51
N TRP A 35 -8.89 -0.05 15.66
CA TRP A 35 -9.07 -1.47 15.92
C TRP A 35 -7.74 -2.21 15.91
N VAL A 36 -6.86 -1.93 14.93
CA VAL A 36 -5.52 -2.53 14.87
C VAL A 36 -4.67 -2.07 16.06
N ALA A 37 -4.71 -0.80 16.43
CA ALA A 37 -4.01 -0.29 17.62
C ALA A 37 -4.44 -1.06 18.88
N ASN A 38 -5.74 -1.25 19.09
CA ASN A 38 -6.25 -2.03 20.20
C ASN A 38 -5.89 -3.53 20.11
N PHE A 39 -5.78 -4.07 18.89
CA PHE A 39 -5.35 -5.44 18.67
C PHE A 39 -3.88 -5.65 19.05
N LEU A 40 -3.01 -4.70 18.73
CA LEU A 40 -1.59 -4.75 19.08
C LEU A 40 -1.32 -4.57 20.58
N ARG A 41 -2.18 -3.89 21.32
CA ARG A 41 -2.23 -3.74 22.79
C ARG A 41 -1.02 -3.13 23.51
N ASP A 42 0.05 -2.80 22.81
CA ASP A 42 1.17 -2.08 23.39
C ASP A 42 0.88 -0.56 23.48
N GLU A 43 1.83 0.23 23.98
CA GLU A 43 1.77 1.68 23.86
C GLU A 43 1.76 2.10 22.40
N VAL A 44 0.56 2.09 21.82
CA VAL A 44 0.32 2.31 20.39
C VAL A 44 -0.39 3.62 20.21
N TYR A 45 0.17 4.47 19.36
CA TYR A 45 -0.36 5.80 19.05
C TYR A 45 -0.92 5.81 17.63
N VAL A 46 -2.19 6.18 17.49
CA VAL A 46 -2.80 6.43 16.18
C VAL A 46 -2.33 7.81 15.70
N ASN A 47 -1.70 7.83 14.52
CA ASN A 47 -1.22 9.08 13.94
C ASN A 47 -2.38 9.91 13.41
N GLN A 48 -2.44 11.17 13.77
CA GLN A 48 -3.49 12.09 13.33
C GLN A 48 -3.14 12.87 12.07
N ASP A 49 -1.89 12.79 11.61
CA ASP A 49 -1.48 13.42 10.36
C ASP A 49 -1.99 12.64 9.15
N LYS A 50 -3.05 13.14 8.53
CA LYS A 50 -3.68 12.55 7.34
C LYS A 50 -2.78 12.53 6.10
N LYS A 51 -1.66 13.22 6.09
CA LYS A 51 -0.69 13.22 5.00
C LYS A 51 0.40 12.16 5.20
N SER A 52 0.58 11.67 6.41
CA SER A 52 1.51 10.61 6.73
C SER A 52 1.09 9.28 6.12
N LYS A 53 2.07 8.46 5.76
CA LYS A 53 1.88 7.04 5.42
C LYS A 53 1.80 6.14 6.66
N VAL A 54 2.26 6.66 7.79
CA VAL A 54 2.21 5.98 9.07
C VAL A 54 0.86 6.25 9.71
N ASP A 55 0.06 5.21 9.86
CA ASP A 55 -1.27 5.26 10.46
C ASP A 55 -1.19 5.00 11.98
N ILE A 56 -0.27 4.12 12.41
CA ILE A 56 -0.08 3.71 13.80
C ILE A 56 1.42 3.62 14.10
N LYS A 57 1.79 3.94 15.34
CA LYS A 57 3.16 3.80 15.86
C LYS A 57 3.17 3.06 17.18
N ASN A 58 4.19 2.27 17.38
CA ASN A 58 4.63 1.85 18.71
C ASN A 58 6.11 2.17 18.92
N ASN A 59 6.69 1.74 20.04
CA ASN A 59 8.09 2.04 20.37
C ASN A 59 9.10 1.40 19.39
N SER A 60 8.69 0.42 18.58
CA SER A 60 9.59 -0.34 17.70
C SER A 60 9.27 -0.18 16.22
N TYR A 61 8.02 0.05 15.86
CA TYR A 61 7.56 0.02 14.46
C TYR A 61 6.53 1.08 14.13
N ASN A 62 6.57 1.51 12.88
CA ASN A 62 5.59 2.34 12.21
C ASN A 62 4.72 1.48 11.29
N PHE A 63 3.42 1.54 11.42
CA PHE A 63 2.48 0.72 10.65
C PHE A 63 1.66 1.55 9.68
N GLN A 64 1.51 1.04 8.47
CA GLN A 64 0.44 1.45 7.56
C GLN A 64 -0.68 0.42 7.64
N VAL A 65 -1.92 0.88 7.82
CA VAL A 65 -3.10 0.01 7.95
C VAL A 65 -3.94 0.07 6.68
N LYS A 66 -4.32 -1.10 6.17
CA LYS A 66 -5.25 -1.22 5.05
C LYS A 66 -6.37 -2.20 5.38
N LYS A 67 -7.60 -1.75 5.10
CA LYS A 67 -8.79 -2.60 5.12
C LYS A 67 -8.99 -3.18 3.73
N SER A 68 -9.03 -4.51 3.60
CA SER A 68 -9.19 -5.17 2.32
C SER A 68 -10.34 -6.19 2.36
N LYS A 69 -11.03 -6.34 1.24
CA LYS A 69 -11.79 -7.54 0.91
C LYS A 69 -10.95 -8.37 -0.06
N LYS A 70 -11.05 -9.69 0.00
CA LYS A 70 -10.24 -10.61 -0.83
C LYS A 70 -10.23 -10.19 -2.30
N GLY A 71 -9.04 -9.99 -2.86
CA GLY A 71 -8.84 -9.60 -4.25
C GLY A 71 -9.10 -8.13 -4.56
N GLN A 72 -9.33 -7.28 -3.57
CA GLN A 72 -9.51 -5.85 -3.79
C GLN A 72 -8.19 -5.08 -3.82
N PHE A 73 -8.11 -4.15 -4.76
CA PHE A 73 -7.06 -3.14 -4.79
C PHE A 73 -7.17 -2.19 -3.59
N GLN A 74 -6.01 -1.93 -2.98
CA GLN A 74 -5.85 -0.93 -1.93
C GLN A 74 -4.99 0.21 -2.46
N GLN A 75 -5.49 1.44 -2.34
CA GLN A 75 -4.69 2.61 -2.68
C GLN A 75 -3.55 2.78 -1.67
N VAL A 76 -2.32 2.87 -2.17
CA VAL A 76 -1.14 3.12 -1.35
C VAL A 76 -0.61 4.54 -1.53
N SER A 77 -0.76 5.13 -2.71
CA SER A 77 -0.41 6.51 -2.98
C SER A 77 -1.29 7.13 -4.05
N ARG A 78 -1.40 8.47 -4.02
CA ARG A 78 -2.04 9.28 -5.04
C ARG A 78 -1.42 10.67 -5.05
N GLY A 79 -1.18 11.22 -6.22
CA GLY A 79 -0.69 12.57 -6.40
C GLY A 79 -0.80 13.04 -7.84
N THR A 80 -0.51 14.31 -8.06
CA THR A 80 -0.38 14.85 -9.42
C THR A 80 0.91 14.34 -10.07
N VAL A 81 0.95 14.34 -11.39
CA VAL A 81 2.18 14.00 -12.14
C VAL A 81 3.32 14.94 -11.73
N ASP A 82 3.03 16.24 -11.59
CA ASP A 82 4.07 17.20 -11.19
C ASP A 82 4.67 16.88 -9.81
N ASN A 83 3.84 16.53 -8.83
CA ASN A 83 4.36 16.12 -7.52
C ASN A 83 5.19 14.83 -7.63
N PHE A 84 4.70 13.86 -8.42
CA PHE A 84 5.41 12.61 -8.62
C PHE A 84 6.79 12.82 -9.26
N ILE A 85 6.89 13.71 -10.25
CA ILE A 85 8.16 14.05 -10.90
C ILE A 85 9.05 14.89 -9.98
N ASN A 86 8.49 15.84 -9.22
CA ASN A 86 9.27 16.61 -8.22
C ASN A 86 9.90 15.69 -7.17
N ASP A 87 9.21 14.63 -6.79
CA ASP A 87 9.67 13.65 -5.83
C ASP A 87 10.68 12.65 -6.43
N LEU A 88 10.58 12.41 -7.74
CA LEU A 88 11.42 11.48 -8.51
C LEU A 88 11.92 12.18 -9.81
N PRO A 89 12.87 13.11 -9.70
CA PRO A 89 13.33 13.91 -10.84
C PRO A 89 13.97 13.08 -11.98
N GLU A 90 14.42 11.87 -11.67
CA GLU A 90 14.89 10.91 -12.67
C GLU A 90 13.79 10.46 -13.66
N LEU A 91 12.53 10.70 -13.36
CA LEU A 91 11.40 10.42 -14.24
C LEU A 91 10.99 11.61 -15.12
N GLU A 92 11.70 12.75 -15.05
CA GLU A 92 11.41 13.93 -15.90
C GLU A 92 11.29 13.58 -17.39
N PRO A 93 12.09 12.65 -17.96
CA PRO A 93 11.98 12.28 -19.38
C PRO A 93 10.61 11.73 -19.80
N ILE A 94 9.83 11.18 -18.87
CA ILE A 94 8.51 10.63 -19.16
C ILE A 94 7.35 11.49 -18.65
N LYS A 95 7.62 12.67 -18.12
CA LYS A 95 6.64 13.59 -17.57
C LYS A 95 5.50 13.93 -18.52
N ASP A 96 5.83 14.29 -19.75
CA ASP A 96 4.85 14.69 -20.76
C ASP A 96 3.96 13.50 -21.14
N LEU A 97 4.52 12.29 -21.27
CA LEU A 97 3.74 11.07 -21.50
C LEU A 97 2.75 10.78 -20.37
N LEU A 98 3.18 10.99 -19.12
CA LEU A 98 2.30 10.82 -17.96
C LEU A 98 1.23 11.90 -17.90
N LYS A 99 1.54 13.17 -18.20
CA LYS A 99 0.59 14.27 -18.27
C LYS A 99 -0.45 14.05 -19.37
N GLU A 100 -0.01 13.76 -20.58
CA GLU A 100 -0.90 13.45 -21.71
C GLU A 100 -1.89 12.34 -21.35
N ARG A 101 -1.41 11.24 -20.72
CA ARG A 101 -2.29 10.18 -20.24
C ARG A 101 -3.29 10.66 -19.21
N CYS A 102 -2.89 11.52 -18.29
CA CYS A 102 -3.77 11.99 -17.22
C CYS A 102 -4.77 13.04 -17.68
N GLU A 103 -4.33 14.03 -18.45
CA GLU A 103 -5.14 15.17 -18.88
C GLU A 103 -6.10 14.79 -20.01
N GLU A 104 -5.59 14.13 -21.04
CA GLU A 104 -6.36 13.77 -22.22
C GLU A 104 -7.06 12.42 -22.13
N LYS A 105 -6.87 11.68 -21.05
CA LYS A 105 -7.43 10.33 -20.83
C LYS A 105 -7.00 9.31 -21.89
N LYS A 106 -5.87 9.53 -22.52
CA LYS A 106 -5.28 8.62 -23.49
C LYS A 106 -4.72 7.35 -22.86
N GLU A 107 -4.32 6.43 -23.68
CA GLU A 107 -3.61 5.21 -23.28
C GLU A 107 -2.18 5.55 -22.83
N PHE A 108 -1.61 4.73 -21.93
CA PHE A 108 -0.18 4.77 -21.64
C PHE A 108 0.61 4.33 -22.86
N LYS A 109 1.69 5.02 -23.14
CA LYS A 109 2.58 4.71 -24.27
C LYS A 109 3.73 3.81 -23.80
N PRO A 110 4.15 2.83 -24.65
CA PRO A 110 5.24 1.91 -24.27
C PRO A 110 6.58 2.59 -23.94
N GLU A 111 6.82 3.76 -24.50
CA GLU A 111 8.05 4.54 -24.33
C GLU A 111 8.34 4.90 -22.87
N LEU A 112 7.31 4.91 -22.01
CA LEU A 112 7.52 5.17 -20.57
C LEU A 112 8.12 3.97 -19.83
N LEU A 113 8.03 2.74 -20.37
CA LEU A 113 8.41 1.52 -19.65
C LEU A 113 9.92 1.42 -19.39
N GLU A 114 10.74 1.86 -20.32
CA GLU A 114 12.20 1.84 -20.16
C GLU A 114 12.61 2.65 -18.93
N THR A 115 12.17 3.91 -18.84
CA THR A 115 12.49 4.81 -17.73
C THR A 115 11.91 4.27 -16.40
N LEU A 116 10.67 3.76 -16.42
CA LEU A 116 10.06 3.17 -15.22
C LEU A 116 10.85 1.95 -14.72
N ASN A 117 11.29 1.06 -15.62
CA ASN A 117 12.05 -0.12 -15.25
C ASN A 117 13.46 0.22 -14.77
N GLN A 118 14.09 1.23 -15.37
CA GLN A 118 15.39 1.73 -14.93
C GLN A 118 15.32 2.28 -13.50
N HIS A 119 14.25 2.98 -13.15
CA HIS A 119 14.06 3.62 -11.83
C HIS A 119 13.01 2.87 -10.96
N LYS A 120 12.80 1.60 -11.23
CA LYS A 120 11.77 0.75 -10.60
C LYS A 120 11.78 0.83 -9.07
N LYS A 121 12.95 0.71 -8.45
CA LYS A 121 13.10 0.73 -6.99
C LYS A 121 12.63 2.05 -6.38
N GLN A 122 12.95 3.17 -7.01
CA GLN A 122 12.56 4.50 -6.57
C GLN A 122 11.04 4.67 -6.66
N VAL A 123 10.43 4.24 -7.78
CA VAL A 123 8.98 4.29 -7.98
C VAL A 123 8.24 3.46 -6.92
N ILE A 124 8.70 2.23 -6.65
CA ILE A 124 8.09 1.37 -5.63
C ILE A 124 8.20 2.01 -4.24
N LYS A 125 9.40 2.48 -3.88
CA LYS A 125 9.64 3.14 -2.59
C LYS A 125 8.80 4.40 -2.42
N HIS A 126 8.72 5.26 -3.44
CA HIS A 126 7.86 6.43 -3.40
C HIS A 126 6.38 6.06 -3.16
N ALA A 127 5.87 5.06 -3.88
CA ALA A 127 4.49 4.63 -3.75
C ALA A 127 4.17 4.06 -2.36
N LEU A 128 5.06 3.25 -1.80
CA LEU A 128 4.82 2.53 -0.54
C LEU A 128 5.20 3.35 0.69
N LEU A 129 6.35 4.01 0.66
CA LEU A 129 6.91 4.68 1.83
C LEU A 129 6.56 6.17 1.89
N GLY A 130 6.33 6.84 0.73
CA GLY A 130 6.06 8.28 0.65
C GLY A 130 7.24 9.13 1.12
N HIS A 131 6.90 10.32 1.63
CA HIS A 131 7.84 11.28 2.20
C HIS A 131 7.70 11.36 3.71
N GLY A 132 8.74 11.84 4.39
CA GLY A 132 8.76 12.00 5.84
C GLY A 132 8.94 10.67 6.56
N GLU A 133 8.19 10.49 7.63
CA GLU A 133 8.24 9.26 8.42
C GLU A 133 7.66 8.09 7.64
N LYS A 134 8.41 6.99 7.61
CA LYS A 134 8.13 5.83 6.77
C LYS A 134 7.49 4.70 7.58
N PRO A 135 6.50 4.01 7.03
CA PRO A 135 6.02 2.77 7.63
C PRO A 135 7.07 1.66 7.46
N ASP A 136 7.24 0.87 8.50
CA ASP A 136 8.07 -0.34 8.50
C ASP A 136 7.23 -1.56 8.11
N ILE A 137 5.95 -1.55 8.50
CA ILE A 137 5.03 -2.68 8.38
C ILE A 137 3.73 -2.25 7.69
N LEU A 138 3.31 -3.04 6.70
CA LEU A 138 1.95 -3.00 6.16
C LEU A 138 1.09 -3.99 6.93
N CYS A 139 0.08 -3.49 7.62
CA CYS A 139 -0.95 -4.27 8.30
C CYS A 139 -2.23 -4.29 7.46
N VAL A 140 -2.69 -5.48 7.09
CA VAL A 140 -3.88 -5.67 6.27
C VAL A 140 -4.93 -6.45 7.04
N THR A 141 -6.08 -5.82 7.32
CA THR A 141 -7.27 -6.51 7.82
C THR A 141 -8.11 -6.99 6.65
N GLU A 142 -8.32 -8.30 6.55
CA GLU A 142 -9.15 -8.89 5.50
C GLU A 142 -10.57 -9.13 6.01
N TRP A 143 -11.54 -8.68 5.24
CA TRP A 143 -12.96 -8.75 5.57
C TRP A 143 -13.70 -9.72 4.67
N GLY A 144 -14.54 -10.52 5.27
CA GLY A 144 -15.42 -11.44 4.56
C GLY A 144 -16.41 -10.71 3.65
N LYS A 145 -16.58 -11.24 2.44
CA LYS A 145 -17.48 -10.64 1.43
C LYS A 145 -18.96 -10.69 1.85
N LYS A 146 -19.38 -11.76 2.54
CA LYS A 146 -20.77 -12.03 2.86
C LYS A 146 -21.16 -11.53 4.25
N ASN A 147 -20.33 -11.76 5.24
CA ASN A 147 -20.62 -11.50 6.65
C ASN A 147 -20.18 -10.11 7.13
N ASN A 148 -19.37 -9.40 6.33
CA ASN A 148 -18.79 -8.10 6.66
C ASN A 148 -18.08 -8.09 8.03
N LYS A 149 -17.43 -9.20 8.39
CA LYS A 149 -16.58 -9.36 9.57
C LYS A 149 -15.12 -9.44 9.16
N ARG A 150 -14.20 -9.10 10.07
CA ARG A 150 -12.77 -9.28 9.89
C ARG A 150 -12.43 -10.76 10.01
N GLU A 151 -11.87 -11.38 8.99
CA GLU A 151 -11.54 -12.80 8.97
C GLU A 151 -10.10 -13.07 9.38
N LYS A 152 -9.20 -12.16 9.02
CA LYS A 152 -7.79 -12.26 9.40
C LYS A 152 -7.11 -10.91 9.37
N ILE A 153 -5.94 -10.85 10.01
CA ILE A 153 -5.00 -9.76 9.92
C ILE A 153 -3.67 -10.31 9.41
N THR A 154 -3.05 -9.60 8.47
CA THR A 154 -1.76 -9.98 7.89
C THR A 154 -0.77 -8.83 8.03
N PHE A 155 0.45 -9.14 8.44
CA PHE A 155 1.55 -8.21 8.57
C PHE A 155 2.64 -8.56 7.57
N PHE A 156 3.07 -7.56 6.80
CA PHE A 156 4.18 -7.63 5.86
C PHE A 156 5.19 -6.57 6.22
N THR A 157 6.48 -6.86 6.17
CA THR A 157 7.48 -5.80 6.21
C THR A 157 7.49 -5.04 4.88
N MET A 158 7.73 -3.73 4.91
CA MET A 158 7.81 -2.94 3.68
C MET A 158 8.99 -3.35 2.81
N ASP A 159 10.10 -3.77 3.42
CA ASP A 159 11.28 -4.23 2.68
C ASP A 159 11.01 -5.52 1.92
N ASP A 160 10.32 -6.49 2.52
CA ASP A 160 9.94 -7.74 1.84
C ASP A 160 8.97 -7.49 0.69
N ILE A 161 8.02 -6.55 0.85
CA ILE A 161 7.14 -6.14 -0.26
C ILE A 161 7.95 -5.53 -1.40
N ILE A 162 8.88 -4.62 -1.09
CA ILE A 162 9.74 -3.98 -2.10
C ILE A 162 10.58 -5.04 -2.81
N GLU A 163 11.20 -5.96 -2.07
CA GLU A 163 12.03 -7.05 -2.64
C GLU A 163 11.21 -7.95 -3.56
N SER A 164 10.01 -8.34 -3.13
CA SER A 164 9.08 -9.13 -3.95
C SER A 164 8.73 -8.41 -5.26
N LEU A 165 8.40 -7.11 -5.20
CA LEU A 165 8.05 -6.33 -6.38
C LEU A 165 9.24 -6.11 -7.33
N MET A 166 10.47 -6.07 -6.81
CA MET A 166 11.69 -5.92 -7.62
C MET A 166 11.95 -7.08 -8.59
N GLN A 167 11.32 -8.24 -8.37
CA GLN A 167 11.44 -9.41 -9.25
C GLN A 167 10.68 -9.25 -10.57
N TYR A 168 9.79 -8.27 -10.68
CA TYR A 168 8.96 -8.04 -11.87
C TYR A 168 9.46 -6.82 -12.67
N GLU A 169 8.97 -6.72 -13.91
CA GLU A 169 9.12 -5.56 -14.77
C GLU A 169 7.79 -4.84 -14.94
N PHE A 170 7.84 -3.51 -15.06
CA PHE A 170 6.66 -2.73 -15.42
C PHE A 170 6.18 -3.10 -16.82
N LYS A 171 4.88 -3.29 -16.95
CA LYS A 171 4.19 -3.59 -18.21
C LYS A 171 2.92 -2.76 -18.32
N ILE A 172 2.53 -2.44 -19.54
CA ILE A 172 1.22 -1.87 -19.80
C ILE A 172 0.25 -3.03 -19.99
N ARG A 173 -0.85 -3.01 -19.24
CA ARG A 173 -1.92 -4.00 -19.36
C ARG A 173 -2.61 -3.89 -20.71
N ASP A 174 -3.23 -4.96 -21.22
CA ASP A 174 -3.94 -4.98 -22.52
C ASP A 174 -4.95 -3.84 -22.67
N SER A 175 -5.58 -3.41 -21.58
CA SER A 175 -6.47 -2.24 -21.56
C SER A 175 -5.76 -0.93 -21.90
N LYS A 176 -4.43 -0.90 -21.90
CA LYS A 176 -3.55 0.26 -22.09
C LYS A 176 -3.77 1.43 -21.11
N THR A 177 -4.65 1.24 -20.14
CA THR A 177 -5.03 2.28 -19.15
C THR A 177 -4.43 2.07 -17.77
N VAL A 178 -3.70 0.98 -17.58
CA VAL A 178 -3.06 0.58 -16.33
C VAL A 178 -1.64 0.13 -16.62
N VAL A 179 -0.70 0.60 -15.83
CA VAL A 179 0.65 0.04 -15.74
C VAL A 179 0.70 -0.88 -14.53
N GLU A 180 1.21 -2.08 -14.73
CA GLU A 180 1.32 -3.10 -13.68
C GLU A 180 2.77 -3.52 -13.45
N LEU A 181 3.05 -3.94 -12.22
CA LEU A 181 4.30 -4.54 -11.79
C LEU A 181 3.97 -5.85 -11.06
N GLY A 182 4.11 -6.96 -11.77
CA GLY A 182 3.61 -8.24 -11.31
C GLY A 182 2.08 -8.25 -11.09
N PRO A 183 1.56 -9.25 -10.38
CA PRO A 183 0.11 -9.40 -10.20
C PRO A 183 -0.47 -8.44 -9.15
N SER A 184 0.37 -7.89 -8.29
CA SER A 184 -0.07 -7.24 -7.05
C SER A 184 0.08 -5.72 -7.00
N PHE A 185 0.81 -5.10 -7.94
CA PHE A 185 1.06 -3.66 -7.92
C PHE A 185 0.68 -3.02 -9.25
N THR A 186 -0.01 -1.89 -9.19
CA THR A 186 -0.40 -1.13 -10.38
C THR A 186 -0.34 0.36 -10.14
N PHE A 187 -0.15 1.12 -11.22
CA PHE A 187 -0.54 2.51 -11.21
C PHE A 187 -1.43 2.86 -12.42
N GLN A 188 -2.28 3.83 -12.24
CA GLN A 188 -3.22 4.27 -13.25
C GLN A 188 -3.57 5.74 -13.04
N ARG A 189 -4.14 6.35 -14.07
CA ARG A 189 -4.78 7.65 -13.92
C ARG A 189 -5.92 7.55 -12.89
N LYS A 190 -6.00 8.51 -11.98
CA LYS A 190 -7.17 8.72 -11.14
C LYS A 190 -8.02 9.83 -11.76
N GLY A 191 -9.28 9.56 -12.04
CA GLY A 191 -10.19 10.55 -12.60
C GLY A 191 -11.64 10.15 -12.46
N GLY A 192 -12.52 11.15 -12.38
CA GLY A 192 -13.93 10.98 -12.63
C GLY A 192 -14.80 10.45 -11.49
N ASP A 193 -14.26 10.08 -10.34
CA ASP A 193 -15.09 9.65 -9.22
C ASP A 193 -15.93 10.83 -8.68
N GLY A 194 -17.25 10.75 -8.85
CA GLY A 194 -18.19 11.74 -8.32
C GLY A 194 -18.11 13.12 -8.97
N GLY A 195 -17.76 13.20 -10.26
CA GLY A 195 -17.70 14.46 -11.01
C GLY A 195 -16.49 15.35 -10.69
N ARG A 196 -15.57 14.90 -9.85
CA ARG A 196 -14.30 15.60 -9.61
C ARG A 196 -13.32 15.26 -10.73
N GLN A 197 -13.07 16.23 -11.59
CA GLN A 197 -11.99 16.16 -12.56
C GLN A 197 -10.67 16.43 -11.82
N SER A 198 -9.98 15.39 -11.37
CA SER A 198 -8.56 15.51 -11.09
C SER A 198 -7.82 15.21 -12.38
N ALA A 199 -7.65 16.23 -13.22
CA ALA A 199 -6.95 16.10 -14.48
C ALA A 199 -5.54 15.62 -14.17
N ASN A 200 -4.67 15.48 -13.99
CA ASN A 200 -3.25 15.25 -13.72
C ASN A 200 -2.89 14.31 -12.56
N ASP A 201 -3.85 13.51 -12.07
CA ASP A 201 -3.58 12.59 -10.95
C ASP A 201 -3.26 11.16 -11.40
N ILE A 202 -2.24 10.59 -10.80
CA ILE A 202 -1.96 9.15 -10.84
C ILE A 202 -2.20 8.52 -9.46
N GLN A 203 -2.55 7.26 -9.46
CA GLN A 203 -2.85 6.49 -8.27
C GLN A 203 -2.11 5.16 -8.29
N PHE A 204 -1.37 4.89 -7.23
CA PHE A 204 -0.71 3.60 -6.99
C PHE A 204 -1.58 2.72 -6.12
N LYS A 205 -1.65 1.44 -6.48
CA LYS A 205 -2.47 0.45 -5.81
C LYS A 205 -1.72 -0.86 -5.62
N ILE A 206 -2.05 -1.56 -4.53
CA ILE A 206 -1.65 -2.94 -4.32
C ILE A 206 -2.87 -3.84 -4.17
N ILE A 207 -2.70 -5.13 -4.48
CA ILE A 207 -3.63 -6.20 -4.09
C ILE A 207 -2.92 -7.04 -3.03
N PRO A 208 -3.18 -6.83 -1.74
CA PRO A 208 -2.42 -7.51 -0.68
C PRO A 208 -2.47 -9.04 -0.75
N SER A 209 -3.59 -9.60 -1.20
CA SER A 209 -3.75 -11.06 -1.34
C SER A 209 -2.97 -11.68 -2.51
N LEU A 210 -2.33 -10.86 -3.35
CA LEU A 210 -1.47 -11.29 -4.47
C LEU A 210 0.01 -10.89 -4.24
N LEU A 211 0.37 -10.41 -3.06
CA LEU A 211 1.76 -10.15 -2.71
C LEU A 211 2.47 -11.49 -2.49
N GLU A 212 3.50 -11.75 -3.29
CA GLU A 212 4.34 -12.95 -3.19
C GLU A 212 5.53 -12.69 -2.27
N VAL A 213 5.24 -12.42 -1.01
CA VAL A 213 6.21 -12.16 0.04
C VAL A 213 6.52 -13.46 0.77
N LYS A 214 7.81 -13.80 0.90
CA LYS A 214 8.25 -15.05 1.55
C LYS A 214 7.87 -15.11 3.01
N ASP A 215 8.11 -14.00 3.70
CA ASP A 215 7.93 -13.91 5.13
C ASP A 215 6.80 -12.92 5.46
N HIS A 216 5.72 -13.43 6.02
CA HIS A 216 4.60 -12.63 6.51
C HIS A 216 3.89 -13.36 7.65
N VAL A 217 3.24 -12.59 8.51
CA VAL A 217 2.49 -13.14 9.64
C VAL A 217 1.00 -13.04 9.35
N VAL A 218 0.29 -14.16 9.42
CA VAL A 218 -1.16 -14.23 9.26
C VAL A 218 -1.79 -14.70 10.56
N ILE A 219 -2.72 -13.91 11.08
CA ILE A 219 -3.49 -14.25 12.28
C ILE A 219 -4.97 -14.37 11.90
N PRO A 220 -5.53 -15.59 11.95
CA PRO A 220 -6.97 -15.78 11.84
C PRO A 220 -7.67 -15.10 13.02
N LEU A 221 -8.83 -14.53 12.76
CA LEU A 221 -9.68 -13.90 13.77
C LEU A 221 -10.89 -14.79 14.03
N GLU A 222 -10.99 -15.30 15.26
CA GLU A 222 -12.15 -16.06 15.73
C GLU A 222 -13.33 -15.12 15.96
N HIS A 223 -14.54 -15.57 15.63
CA HIS A 223 -15.78 -14.80 15.75
C HIS A 223 -16.71 -15.40 16.78
#